data_c5c04414f9d1cfea063b542da9a22e65
#
_entry.id   c5c04414f9d1cfea063b542da9a22e65
#
_cell.length_a   1.000
_cell.length_b   1.000
_cell.length_c   1.000
_cell.angle_alpha   90.00
_cell.angle_beta   90.00
_cell.angle_gamma   90.00
#
_symmetry.space_group_name_H-M   'P 1'
#
loop_
_entity.id
_entity.type
_entity.pdbx_description
1 polymer ?
#
loop_
_entity_poly.entity_id
_entity_poly.type
_entity_poly.pdbx_seq_one_letter_code
_entity_poly.pdbx_strand_id
1 'polypeptide(L)'
;MRHRVWSATIPLAQLCTGAALPLVATYNLDLIAAVRPWELDLVPTLLEAAARHGIRPALWPMLDDEGRWLSVVNDPRFARFVGALLDRAGPLGPHEIALDLEPPFGLVAAATGSAAGSWQRLFAHASSPVPEGTAWPWSAPWSAAHTALRALVTSIQSRGVAVSAAVIPLVLLDPPEGPGAWQRMLGTPVDGVPFDRVNVMLYTSLFEGWSRGALRRRDALALLADGSRLARDRYGARASVSLGAVGVGALGNEPVYRGPHELAEEVALAHTLGIRDLSLFDL
;
A
#
# COMPACT_ATOMS: atom_id res chain seq x y z
N MET A 1 7.81 -8.06 17.14
CA MET A 1 7.29 -6.82 16.59
C MET A 1 8.07 -6.58 15.31
N ARG A 2 7.39 -6.26 14.21
CA ARG A 2 8.02 -6.10 12.91
C ARG A 2 7.86 -4.65 12.47
N HIS A 3 8.97 -4.01 12.09
CA HIS A 3 8.97 -2.67 11.53
C HIS A 3 9.53 -2.72 10.12
N ARG A 4 8.86 -2.07 9.21
CA ARG A 4 9.20 -2.05 7.79
C ARG A 4 9.31 -0.62 7.29
N VAL A 5 10.05 -0.42 6.22
CA VAL A 5 10.14 0.87 5.54
C VAL A 5 9.92 0.68 4.05
N TRP A 6 9.07 1.51 3.48
CA TRP A 6 8.88 1.62 2.05
C TRP A 6 10.01 2.42 1.42
N SER A 7 10.36 2.10 0.22
CA SER A 7 11.30 2.89 -0.60
C SER A 7 10.68 3.08 -1.98
N ALA A 8 10.02 4.21 -2.17
CA ALA A 8 9.34 4.59 -3.40
C ALA A 8 10.23 5.46 -4.30
N THR A 9 10.99 6.37 -3.68
CA THR A 9 11.65 7.47 -4.39
C THR A 9 13.13 7.21 -4.69
N ILE A 10 13.78 6.33 -3.92
CA ILE A 10 15.17 5.96 -4.17
C ILE A 10 15.23 5.00 -5.38
N PRO A 11 15.94 5.34 -6.47
CA PRO A 11 16.12 4.43 -7.60
C PRO A 11 16.74 3.11 -7.18
N LEU A 12 16.30 2.00 -7.76
CA LEU A 12 16.75 0.66 -7.39
C LEU A 12 18.29 0.51 -7.48
N ALA A 13 18.91 1.11 -8.50
CA ALA A 13 20.36 1.15 -8.64
C ALA A 13 21.07 1.82 -7.43
N GLN A 14 20.47 2.87 -6.90
CA GLN A 14 21.01 3.55 -5.71
C GLN A 14 20.79 2.75 -4.44
N LEU A 15 19.68 2.03 -4.30
CA LEU A 15 19.47 1.08 -3.21
C LEU A 15 20.54 -0.01 -3.20
N CYS A 16 20.94 -0.52 -4.37
CA CYS A 16 21.94 -1.58 -4.48
C CYS A 16 23.34 -1.16 -4.01
N THR A 17 23.68 0.12 -4.12
CA THR A 17 25.06 0.64 -3.93
C THR A 17 25.20 1.70 -2.85
N GLY A 18 24.09 2.28 -2.40
CA GLY A 18 24.07 3.41 -1.48
C GLY A 18 24.09 3.01 0.00
N ALA A 19 23.95 4.03 0.85
CA ALA A 19 23.91 3.89 2.31
C ALA A 19 22.57 3.38 2.85
N ALA A 20 21.55 3.21 2.02
CA ALA A 20 20.20 2.87 2.44
C ALA A 20 20.13 1.47 3.09
N LEU A 21 20.70 0.42 2.47
CA LEU A 21 20.71 -0.92 3.03
C LEU A 21 21.44 -1.03 4.37
N PRO A 22 22.66 -0.46 4.55
CA PRO A 22 23.29 -0.37 5.87
C PRO A 22 22.41 0.31 6.92
N LEU A 23 21.70 1.38 6.55
CA LEU A 23 20.81 2.11 7.45
C LEU A 23 19.63 1.23 7.87
N VAL A 24 18.94 0.59 6.91
CA VAL A 24 17.84 -0.35 7.15
C VAL A 24 18.28 -1.47 8.09
N ALA A 25 19.48 -2.05 7.87
CA ALA A 25 20.04 -3.09 8.72
C ALA A 25 20.34 -2.58 10.13
N THR A 26 20.93 -1.37 10.28
CA THR A 26 21.28 -0.76 11.57
C THR A 26 20.06 -0.60 12.46
N TYR A 27 18.92 -0.21 11.89
CA TYR A 27 17.66 -0.05 12.62
C TYR A 27 16.81 -1.32 12.66
N ASN A 28 17.32 -2.44 12.16
CA ASN A 28 16.61 -3.72 12.13
C ASN A 28 15.21 -3.60 11.49
N LEU A 29 15.17 -2.90 10.35
CA LEU A 29 13.96 -2.72 9.58
C LEU A 29 13.91 -3.75 8.44
N ASP A 30 12.70 -4.13 8.03
CA ASP A 30 12.48 -4.83 6.77
C ASP A 30 12.26 -3.79 5.65
N LEU A 31 12.82 -4.04 4.47
CA LEU A 31 12.69 -3.18 3.31
C LEU A 31 11.53 -3.61 2.42
N ILE A 32 10.71 -2.67 1.97
CA ILE A 32 9.75 -2.84 0.88
C ILE A 32 10.23 -1.93 -0.27
N ALA A 33 10.83 -2.53 -1.29
CA ALA A 33 11.46 -1.80 -2.38
C ALA A 33 10.56 -1.71 -3.60
N ALA A 34 10.30 -0.49 -4.08
CA ALA A 34 9.62 -0.30 -5.36
C ALA A 34 10.46 -0.83 -6.51
N VAL A 35 9.82 -1.55 -7.42
CA VAL A 35 10.44 -2.07 -8.65
C VAL A 35 9.55 -1.69 -9.82
N ARG A 36 10.15 -1.04 -10.81
CA ARG A 36 9.49 -0.62 -12.04
C ARG A 36 9.87 -1.53 -13.21
N PRO A 37 9.08 -1.57 -14.29
CA PRO A 37 9.36 -2.46 -15.42
C PRO A 37 10.77 -2.33 -16.02
N TRP A 38 11.32 -1.12 -16.03
CA TRP A 38 12.68 -0.86 -16.54
C TRP A 38 13.79 -1.17 -15.54
N GLU A 39 13.47 -1.55 -14.32
CA GLU A 39 14.41 -1.89 -13.26
C GLU A 39 14.53 -3.41 -13.03
N LEU A 40 13.79 -4.23 -13.78
CA LEU A 40 13.76 -5.69 -13.59
C LEU A 40 15.15 -6.33 -13.58
N ASP A 41 16.07 -5.84 -14.43
CA ASP A 41 17.43 -6.36 -14.51
C ASP A 41 18.29 -6.10 -13.25
N LEU A 42 17.87 -5.16 -12.41
CA LEU A 42 18.53 -4.83 -11.14
C LEU A 42 18.03 -5.68 -9.97
N VAL A 43 16.93 -6.41 -10.13
CA VAL A 43 16.31 -7.17 -9.05
C VAL A 43 17.28 -8.20 -8.43
N PRO A 44 17.99 -9.04 -9.19
CA PRO A 44 18.98 -9.95 -8.61
C PRO A 44 20.06 -9.23 -7.80
N THR A 45 20.56 -8.11 -8.33
CA THR A 45 21.57 -7.26 -7.66
C THR A 45 21.05 -6.70 -6.34
N LEU A 46 19.79 -6.24 -6.29
CA LEU A 46 19.17 -5.79 -5.05
C LEU A 46 19.07 -6.93 -4.03
N LEU A 47 18.58 -8.09 -4.45
CA LEU A 47 18.43 -9.25 -3.55
C LEU A 47 19.76 -9.69 -2.97
N GLU A 48 20.81 -9.75 -3.79
CA GLU A 48 22.18 -10.05 -3.34
C GLU A 48 22.73 -8.96 -2.40
N ALA A 49 22.54 -7.69 -2.74
CA ALA A 49 22.98 -6.58 -1.90
C ALA A 49 22.28 -6.61 -0.53
N ALA A 50 20.97 -6.78 -0.52
CA ALA A 50 20.19 -6.91 0.70
C ALA A 50 20.61 -8.12 1.56
N ALA A 51 20.85 -9.27 0.93
CA ALA A 51 21.29 -10.49 1.62
C ALA A 51 22.64 -10.28 2.35
N ARG A 52 23.58 -9.51 1.76
CA ARG A 52 24.85 -9.15 2.42
C ARG A 52 24.66 -8.38 3.73
N HIS A 53 23.54 -7.70 3.88
CA HIS A 53 23.16 -6.98 5.10
C HIS A 53 22.16 -7.74 5.97
N GLY A 54 21.86 -9.01 5.65
CA GLY A 54 20.89 -9.81 6.38
C GLY A 54 19.43 -9.39 6.15
N ILE A 55 19.17 -8.55 5.15
CA ILE A 55 17.82 -8.06 4.80
C ILE A 55 17.21 -9.02 3.77
N ARG A 56 15.94 -9.37 3.98
CA ARG A 56 15.10 -10.07 2.99
C ARG A 56 14.02 -9.11 2.51
N PRO A 57 14.20 -8.42 1.39
CA PRO A 57 13.27 -7.38 0.96
C PRO A 57 11.95 -7.98 0.49
N ALA A 58 10.87 -7.27 0.74
CA ALA A 58 9.66 -7.34 -0.04
C ALA A 58 9.85 -6.54 -1.33
N LEU A 59 9.31 -7.01 -2.45
CA LEU A 59 9.31 -6.25 -3.69
C LEU A 59 7.92 -5.65 -3.92
N TRP A 60 7.90 -4.37 -4.21
CA TRP A 60 6.70 -3.60 -4.49
C TRP A 60 6.64 -3.27 -5.99
N PRO A 61 5.91 -4.07 -6.79
CA PRO A 61 5.79 -3.82 -8.21
C PRO A 61 4.99 -2.53 -8.47
N MET A 62 5.57 -1.62 -9.23
CA MET A 62 4.94 -0.39 -9.70
C MET A 62 4.98 -0.35 -11.23
N LEU A 63 3.86 -0.09 -11.89
CA LEU A 63 3.84 0.19 -13.31
C LEU A 63 4.34 1.61 -13.61
N ASP A 64 4.26 2.01 -14.88
CA ASP A 64 4.58 3.36 -15.34
C ASP A 64 3.53 4.41 -14.91
N ASP A 65 3.75 5.65 -15.30
CA ASP A 65 3.13 6.86 -14.74
C ASP A 65 1.60 6.88 -14.60
N GLU A 66 0.84 6.19 -15.44
CA GLU A 66 -0.62 6.17 -15.35
C GLU A 66 -1.18 4.95 -14.61
N GLY A 67 -0.36 3.94 -14.39
CA GLY A 67 -0.75 2.67 -13.77
C GLY A 67 0.14 2.28 -12.60
N ARG A 68 0.61 3.23 -11.79
CA ARG A 68 1.64 3.05 -10.75
C ARG A 68 1.37 1.86 -9.85
N TRP A 69 0.17 1.77 -9.31
CA TRP A 69 -0.26 0.72 -8.39
C TRP A 69 -1.37 -0.16 -8.97
N LEU A 70 -1.64 -1.26 -8.31
CA LEU A 70 -2.65 -2.21 -8.75
C LEU A 70 -4.07 -1.67 -8.52
N SER A 71 -4.87 -1.72 -9.57
CA SER A 71 -6.29 -1.40 -9.54
C SER A 71 -7.05 -2.29 -10.52
N VAL A 72 -8.38 -2.26 -10.47
CA VAL A 72 -9.25 -3.03 -11.39
C VAL A 72 -9.05 -2.71 -12.88
N VAL A 73 -8.40 -1.57 -13.20
CA VAL A 73 -8.21 -1.14 -14.60
C VAL A 73 -6.92 -1.65 -15.24
N ASN A 74 -5.93 -2.08 -14.45
CA ASN A 74 -4.62 -2.47 -14.96
C ASN A 74 -4.20 -3.90 -14.61
N ASP A 75 -5.11 -4.69 -14.02
CA ASP A 75 -4.82 -6.00 -13.46
C ASP A 75 -4.09 -6.97 -14.43
N PRO A 76 -4.47 -7.13 -15.72
CA PRO A 76 -3.79 -8.06 -16.61
C PRO A 76 -2.35 -7.66 -16.94
N ARG A 77 -2.10 -6.34 -17.04
CA ARG A 77 -0.76 -5.79 -17.28
C ARG A 77 0.11 -5.95 -16.03
N PHE A 78 -0.49 -5.69 -14.87
CA PHE A 78 0.15 -5.82 -13.58
C PHE A 78 0.52 -7.27 -13.29
N ALA A 79 -0.37 -8.22 -13.54
CA ALA A 79 -0.12 -9.65 -13.34
C ALA A 79 1.06 -10.15 -14.20
N ARG A 80 1.15 -9.72 -15.47
CA ARG A 80 2.30 -10.05 -16.34
C ARG A 80 3.61 -9.50 -15.78
N PHE A 81 3.57 -8.26 -15.27
CA PHE A 81 4.75 -7.64 -14.67
C PHE A 81 5.21 -8.37 -13.41
N VAL A 82 4.30 -8.73 -12.52
CA VAL A 82 4.61 -9.53 -11.32
C VAL A 82 5.20 -10.89 -11.71
N GLY A 83 4.68 -11.54 -12.74
CA GLY A 83 5.25 -12.79 -13.26
C GLY A 83 6.70 -12.60 -13.69
N ALA A 84 6.98 -11.59 -14.52
CA ALA A 84 8.34 -11.28 -14.97
C ALA A 84 9.28 -10.91 -13.80
N LEU A 85 8.77 -10.18 -12.80
CA LEU A 85 9.52 -9.83 -11.60
C LEU A 85 9.96 -11.06 -10.81
N LEU A 86 9.03 -12.01 -10.60
CA LEU A 86 9.33 -13.25 -9.88
C LEU A 86 10.29 -14.16 -10.67
N ASP A 87 10.14 -14.22 -11.98
CA ASP A 87 11.06 -14.99 -12.84
C ASP A 87 12.47 -14.39 -12.81
N ARG A 88 12.58 -13.06 -12.78
CA ARG A 88 13.86 -12.35 -12.71
C ARG A 88 14.53 -12.44 -11.34
N ALA A 89 13.76 -12.51 -10.26
CA ALA A 89 14.29 -12.65 -8.90
C ALA A 89 15.12 -13.92 -8.68
N GLY A 90 14.86 -14.96 -9.47
CA GLY A 90 15.64 -16.18 -9.45
C GLY A 90 15.59 -16.94 -8.12
N PRO A 91 16.62 -17.74 -7.81
CA PRO A 91 16.64 -18.60 -6.61
C PRO A 91 16.66 -17.85 -5.28
N LEU A 92 17.19 -16.62 -5.26
CA LEU A 92 17.20 -15.81 -4.04
C LEU A 92 15.82 -15.31 -3.64
N GLY A 93 14.92 -15.15 -4.61
CA GLY A 93 13.53 -14.76 -4.46
C GLY A 93 13.24 -13.69 -3.39
N PRO A 94 12.24 -12.82 -3.56
CA PRO A 94 11.77 -12.00 -2.47
C PRO A 94 11.05 -12.89 -1.44
N HIS A 95 11.03 -12.46 -0.18
CA HIS A 95 10.20 -13.17 0.79
C HIS A 95 8.71 -12.79 0.68
N GLU A 96 8.42 -11.64 0.05
CA GLU A 96 7.08 -11.08 -0.06
C GLU A 96 6.96 -10.22 -1.32
N ILE A 97 5.80 -10.25 -1.96
CA ILE A 97 5.35 -9.23 -2.91
C ILE A 97 4.36 -8.33 -2.19
N ALA A 98 4.65 -7.04 -2.13
CA ALA A 98 3.74 -6.02 -1.59
C ALA A 98 2.91 -5.43 -2.74
N LEU A 99 1.63 -5.74 -2.78
CA LEU A 99 0.69 -5.19 -3.75
C LEU A 99 0.07 -3.92 -3.18
N ASP A 100 0.27 -2.81 -3.86
CA ASP A 100 -0.34 -1.54 -3.51
C ASP A 100 -1.68 -1.44 -4.25
N LEU A 101 -2.77 -1.47 -3.49
CA LEU A 101 -4.14 -1.49 -3.99
C LEU A 101 -4.78 -0.14 -3.74
N GLU A 102 -4.73 0.71 -4.75
CA GLU A 102 -5.30 2.04 -4.68
C GLU A 102 -6.26 2.31 -5.86
N PRO A 103 -7.13 3.32 -5.74
CA PRO A 103 -7.90 3.80 -6.88
C PRO A 103 -6.96 4.22 -8.02
N PRO A 104 -7.41 4.17 -9.29
CA PRO A 104 -6.58 4.60 -10.42
C PRO A 104 -5.95 5.97 -10.17
N PHE A 105 -4.66 6.09 -10.50
CA PHE A 105 -3.83 7.28 -10.20
C PHE A 105 -4.49 8.60 -10.62
N GLY A 106 -5.08 8.64 -11.82
CA GLY A 106 -5.78 9.84 -12.30
C GLY A 106 -6.94 10.29 -11.41
N LEU A 107 -7.63 9.35 -10.75
CA LEU A 107 -8.70 9.67 -9.80
C LEU A 107 -8.12 10.28 -8.52
N VAL A 108 -7.06 9.67 -7.98
CA VAL A 108 -6.39 10.15 -6.75
C VAL A 108 -5.78 11.53 -7.00
N ALA A 109 -5.06 11.70 -8.11
CA ALA A 109 -4.46 12.98 -8.48
C ALA A 109 -5.52 14.09 -8.66
N ALA A 110 -6.65 13.79 -9.29
CA ALA A 110 -7.75 14.72 -9.43
C ALA A 110 -8.40 15.06 -8.07
N ALA A 111 -8.48 14.12 -7.14
CA ALA A 111 -9.03 14.32 -5.80
C ALA A 111 -8.11 15.16 -4.91
N THR A 112 -6.80 14.97 -5.01
CA THR A 112 -5.79 15.68 -4.19
C THR A 112 -5.37 17.02 -4.78
N GLY A 113 -5.38 17.16 -6.11
CA GLY A 113 -4.95 18.36 -6.84
C GLY A 113 -6.00 19.45 -7.00
N SER A 114 -7.29 19.16 -6.81
CA SER A 114 -8.37 20.13 -7.04
C SER A 114 -8.90 20.76 -5.75
N ALA A 115 -9.48 21.97 -5.89
CA ALA A 115 -10.18 22.65 -4.80
C ALA A 115 -11.29 21.77 -4.21
N ALA A 116 -11.62 22.00 -2.94
CA ALA A 116 -12.47 21.26 -2.00
C ALA A 116 -13.69 20.41 -2.49
N GLY A 117 -14.05 20.46 -3.77
CA GLY A 117 -15.21 19.74 -4.32
C GLY A 117 -14.95 18.31 -4.77
N SER A 118 -13.71 17.83 -4.82
CA SER A 118 -13.40 16.52 -5.41
C SER A 118 -13.63 15.38 -4.45
N TRP A 119 -13.24 15.53 -3.18
CA TRP A 119 -13.55 14.57 -2.14
C TRP A 119 -15.06 14.48 -1.87
N GLN A 120 -15.76 15.63 -1.90
CA GLN A 120 -17.23 15.67 -1.78
C GLN A 120 -17.89 14.91 -2.94
N ARG A 121 -17.37 15.00 -4.15
CA ARG A 121 -17.87 14.21 -5.30
C ARG A 121 -17.56 12.73 -5.15
N LEU A 122 -16.38 12.37 -4.65
CA LEU A 122 -16.04 11.00 -4.34
C LEU A 122 -16.99 10.41 -3.28
N PHE A 123 -17.23 11.16 -2.20
CA PHE A 123 -18.15 10.76 -1.12
C PHE A 123 -19.63 10.77 -1.57
N ALA A 124 -20.05 11.70 -2.39
CA ALA A 124 -21.40 11.73 -2.95
C ALA A 124 -21.66 10.54 -3.89
N HIS A 125 -20.66 10.13 -4.66
CA HIS A 125 -20.72 8.90 -5.47
C HIS A 125 -20.78 7.65 -4.60
N ALA A 126 -20.04 7.62 -3.49
CA ALA A 126 -20.03 6.50 -2.55
C ALA A 126 -21.38 6.28 -1.84
N SER A 127 -22.11 7.36 -1.63
CA SER A 127 -23.41 7.34 -0.96
C SER A 127 -24.56 6.92 -1.87
N SER A 128 -24.34 6.82 -3.17
CA SER A 128 -25.33 6.33 -4.13
C SER A 128 -25.29 4.81 -4.19
N PRO A 129 -26.43 4.10 -4.02
CA PRO A 129 -26.47 2.67 -4.23
C PRO A 129 -26.05 2.38 -5.68
N VAL A 130 -24.92 1.68 -5.83
CA VAL A 130 -24.46 1.22 -7.14
C VAL A 130 -25.33 0.06 -7.56
N PRO A 131 -26.19 0.19 -8.59
CA PRO A 131 -26.96 -0.92 -9.08
C PRO A 131 -26.02 -2.07 -9.51
N GLU A 132 -26.33 -3.31 -9.16
CA GLU A 132 -25.64 -4.47 -9.73
C GLU A 132 -25.68 -4.38 -11.25
N GLY A 133 -24.50 -4.45 -11.88
CA GLY A 133 -24.38 -4.35 -13.34
C GLY A 133 -24.07 -2.95 -13.87
N THR A 134 -23.99 -1.91 -13.03
CA THR A 134 -23.51 -0.61 -13.49
C THR A 134 -22.01 -0.71 -13.74
N ALA A 135 -21.60 -0.49 -15.00
CA ALA A 135 -20.20 -0.27 -15.31
C ALA A 135 -19.75 1.02 -14.58
N TRP A 136 -19.02 0.85 -13.51
CA TRP A 136 -18.18 1.94 -13.00
C TRP A 136 -17.33 2.46 -14.18
N PRO A 137 -16.73 3.67 -14.06
CA PRO A 137 -15.81 4.14 -15.09
C PRO A 137 -14.65 3.16 -15.38
N TRP A 138 -14.63 2.01 -14.72
CA TRP A 138 -13.67 0.92 -14.90
C TRP A 138 -14.24 -0.10 -15.89
N SER A 139 -13.46 -0.44 -16.90
CA SER A 139 -13.86 -1.30 -18.01
C SER A 139 -14.08 -2.78 -17.66
N ALA A 140 -13.75 -3.21 -16.43
CA ALA A 140 -13.91 -4.59 -16.00
C ALA A 140 -15.01 -4.76 -14.94
N PRO A 141 -15.85 -5.81 -15.02
CA PRO A 141 -16.76 -6.16 -13.95
C PRO A 141 -16.00 -6.44 -12.64
N TRP A 142 -16.51 -5.96 -11.52
CA TRP A 142 -15.93 -6.19 -10.20
C TRP A 142 -15.59 -7.66 -9.91
N SER A 143 -16.50 -8.57 -10.25
CA SER A 143 -16.32 -10.02 -10.05
C SER A 143 -15.12 -10.57 -10.82
N ALA A 144 -14.88 -10.08 -12.04
CA ALA A 144 -13.74 -10.50 -12.85
C ALA A 144 -12.42 -10.00 -12.26
N ALA A 145 -12.36 -8.71 -11.85
CA ALA A 145 -11.17 -8.13 -11.22
C ALA A 145 -10.85 -8.82 -9.88
N HIS A 146 -11.86 -9.09 -9.05
CA HIS A 146 -11.68 -9.83 -7.80
C HIS A 146 -11.15 -11.25 -8.06
N THR A 147 -11.71 -11.96 -9.05
CA THR A 147 -11.25 -13.31 -9.43
C THR A 147 -9.82 -13.28 -9.95
N ALA A 148 -9.47 -12.31 -10.79
CA ALA A 148 -8.13 -12.16 -11.34
C ALA A 148 -7.10 -11.86 -10.24
N LEU A 149 -7.41 -10.94 -9.31
CA LEU A 149 -6.54 -10.64 -8.19
C LEU A 149 -6.33 -11.85 -7.27
N ARG A 150 -7.39 -12.57 -6.97
CA ARG A 150 -7.31 -13.80 -6.18
C ARG A 150 -6.42 -14.85 -6.85
N ALA A 151 -6.55 -15.02 -8.16
CA ALA A 151 -5.71 -15.93 -8.94
C ALA A 151 -4.24 -15.47 -8.92
N LEU A 152 -3.98 -14.17 -9.07
CA LEU A 152 -2.63 -13.60 -8.99
C LEU A 152 -1.99 -13.89 -7.62
N VAL A 153 -2.69 -13.59 -6.52
CA VAL A 153 -2.20 -13.83 -5.16
C VAL A 153 -1.89 -15.32 -4.94
N THR A 154 -2.80 -16.20 -5.33
CA THR A 154 -2.60 -17.66 -5.22
C THR A 154 -1.40 -18.13 -6.05
N SER A 155 -1.22 -17.57 -7.25
CA SER A 155 -0.08 -17.89 -8.11
C SER A 155 1.26 -17.47 -7.49
N ILE A 156 1.32 -16.29 -6.86
CA ILE A 156 2.52 -15.84 -6.14
C ILE A 156 2.82 -16.78 -4.95
N GLN A 157 1.80 -17.07 -4.16
CA GLN A 157 1.92 -17.96 -2.99
C GLN A 157 2.35 -19.38 -3.36
N SER A 158 1.91 -19.89 -4.52
CA SER A 158 2.36 -21.21 -5.01
C SER A 158 3.86 -21.30 -5.31
N ARG A 159 4.52 -20.15 -5.46
CA ARG A 159 5.98 -20.02 -5.59
C ARG A 159 6.70 -19.90 -4.22
N GLY A 160 5.98 -20.02 -3.11
CA GLY A 160 6.52 -19.86 -1.76
C GLY A 160 6.78 -18.41 -1.33
N VAL A 161 6.20 -17.45 -2.02
CA VAL A 161 6.35 -16.02 -1.76
C VAL A 161 5.08 -15.48 -1.09
N ALA A 162 5.24 -14.81 0.04
CA ALA A 162 4.11 -14.18 0.73
C ALA A 162 3.57 -12.97 -0.06
N VAL A 163 2.30 -12.65 0.16
CA VAL A 163 1.66 -11.50 -0.50
C VAL A 163 1.01 -10.60 0.53
N SER A 164 1.40 -9.33 0.55
CA SER A 164 0.70 -8.29 1.30
C SER A 164 -0.05 -7.34 0.38
N ALA A 165 -1.14 -6.76 0.90
CA ALA A 165 -1.84 -5.66 0.25
C ALA A 165 -1.65 -4.38 1.07
N ALA A 166 -1.25 -3.28 0.45
CA ALA A 166 -1.41 -1.94 1.01
C ALA A 166 -2.74 -1.37 0.51
N VAL A 167 -3.53 -0.80 1.42
CA VAL A 167 -4.89 -0.36 1.11
C VAL A 167 -5.22 0.95 1.80
N ILE A 168 -6.02 1.80 1.16
CA ILE A 168 -6.51 3.01 1.80
C ILE A 168 -7.53 2.67 2.89
N PRO A 169 -7.62 3.46 3.97
CA PRO A 169 -8.43 3.11 5.14
C PRO A 169 -9.93 3.03 4.89
N LEU A 170 -10.43 3.63 3.82
CA LEU A 170 -11.86 3.59 3.47
C LEU A 170 -12.40 2.16 3.26
N VAL A 171 -11.55 1.20 2.90
CA VAL A 171 -11.95 -0.22 2.79
C VAL A 171 -12.44 -0.80 4.13
N LEU A 172 -12.02 -0.22 5.25
CA LEU A 172 -12.44 -0.64 6.60
C LEU A 172 -13.90 -0.26 6.91
N LEU A 173 -14.48 0.67 6.15
CA LEU A 173 -15.87 1.11 6.33
C LEU A 173 -16.88 0.12 5.75
N ASP A 174 -16.44 -0.81 4.91
CA ASP A 174 -17.29 -1.91 4.47
C ASP A 174 -17.58 -2.87 5.63
N PRO A 175 -18.83 -3.27 5.87
CA PRO A 175 -19.11 -4.33 6.84
C PRO A 175 -18.47 -5.65 6.39
N PRO A 176 -17.97 -6.49 7.32
CA PRO A 176 -17.23 -7.72 7.00
C PRO A 176 -17.96 -8.69 6.05
N GLU A 177 -19.28 -8.76 6.16
CA GLU A 177 -20.15 -9.62 5.32
C GLU A 177 -20.97 -8.80 4.30
N GLY A 178 -20.60 -7.54 4.11
CA GLY A 178 -21.32 -6.62 3.25
C GLY A 178 -20.92 -6.73 1.77
N PRO A 179 -21.60 -6.00 0.90
CA PRO A 179 -21.38 -6.03 -0.55
C PRO A 179 -20.06 -5.40 -0.98
N GLY A 180 -19.22 -4.89 -0.06
CA GLY A 180 -17.95 -4.23 -0.37
C GLY A 180 -18.14 -2.92 -1.16
N ALA A 181 -19.02 -2.04 -0.69
CA ALA A 181 -19.37 -0.82 -1.40
C ALA A 181 -18.17 0.13 -1.58
N TRP A 182 -17.39 0.31 -0.51
CA TRP A 182 -16.18 1.14 -0.56
C TRP A 182 -15.10 0.53 -1.44
N GLN A 183 -14.86 -0.78 -1.31
CA GLN A 183 -13.90 -1.50 -2.14
C GLN A 183 -14.26 -1.43 -3.62
N ARG A 184 -15.55 -1.58 -3.94
CA ARG A 184 -16.05 -1.43 -5.32
C ARG A 184 -15.86 -0.03 -5.83
N MET A 185 -16.20 0.98 -5.02
CA MET A 185 -16.02 2.39 -5.38
C MET A 185 -14.56 2.72 -5.65
N LEU A 186 -13.65 2.18 -4.86
CA LEU A 186 -12.23 2.43 -4.98
C LEU A 186 -11.57 1.58 -6.07
N GLY A 187 -12.24 0.53 -6.54
CA GLY A 187 -11.63 -0.45 -7.44
C GLY A 187 -10.54 -1.28 -6.77
N THR A 188 -10.66 -1.52 -5.45
CA THR A 188 -9.63 -2.19 -4.63
C THR A 188 -10.22 -3.41 -3.91
N PRO A 189 -10.37 -4.57 -4.58
CA PRO A 189 -10.91 -5.77 -3.96
C PRO A 189 -9.91 -6.37 -2.95
N VAL A 190 -10.29 -6.40 -1.70
CA VAL A 190 -9.47 -6.92 -0.60
C VAL A 190 -10.11 -8.14 0.06
N ASP A 191 -11.40 -8.04 0.35
CA ASP A 191 -12.12 -9.13 1.02
C ASP A 191 -12.24 -10.36 0.15
N GLY A 192 -12.04 -11.54 0.76
CA GLY A 192 -12.04 -12.80 0.04
C GLY A 192 -10.77 -13.11 -0.77
N VAL A 193 -9.82 -12.19 -0.83
CA VAL A 193 -8.49 -12.43 -1.39
C VAL A 193 -7.56 -12.95 -0.29
N PRO A 194 -6.81 -14.05 -0.50
CA PRO A 194 -6.02 -14.71 0.56
C PRO A 194 -4.68 -14.02 0.80
N PHE A 195 -4.67 -12.72 1.08
CA PHE A 195 -3.45 -12.00 1.45
C PHE A 195 -2.88 -12.54 2.78
N ASP A 196 -1.56 -12.70 2.84
CA ASP A 196 -0.85 -13.04 4.08
C ASP A 196 -0.85 -11.85 5.05
N ARG A 197 -0.99 -10.63 4.52
CA ARG A 197 -1.04 -9.38 5.30
C ARG A 197 -1.86 -8.33 4.59
N VAL A 198 -2.60 -7.54 5.36
CA VAL A 198 -3.31 -6.35 4.88
C VAL A 198 -2.77 -5.15 5.65
N ASN A 199 -2.10 -4.27 4.94
CA ASN A 199 -1.47 -3.07 5.44
C ASN A 199 -2.36 -1.86 5.16
N VAL A 200 -2.95 -1.29 6.19
CA VAL A 200 -3.83 -0.12 6.07
C VAL A 200 -3.01 1.16 6.16
N MET A 201 -3.11 2.02 5.16
CA MET A 201 -2.38 3.28 5.07
C MET A 201 -3.02 4.36 5.93
N LEU A 202 -2.62 4.44 7.20
CA LEU A 202 -3.14 5.41 8.18
C LEU A 202 -2.17 6.61 8.31
N TYR A 203 -1.95 7.30 7.21
CA TYR A 203 -1.02 8.43 7.12
C TYR A 203 -1.61 9.69 7.76
N THR A 204 -1.36 9.90 9.05
CA THR A 204 -1.92 11.04 9.80
C THR A 204 -1.47 12.39 9.26
N SER A 205 -0.23 12.50 8.76
CA SER A 205 0.27 13.71 8.13
C SER A 205 -0.57 14.14 6.91
N LEU A 206 -1.02 13.15 6.11
CA LEU A 206 -1.89 13.38 4.97
C LEU A 206 -3.31 13.78 5.41
N PHE A 207 -3.85 13.15 6.45
CA PHE A 207 -5.16 13.52 7.00
C PHE A 207 -5.16 14.98 7.49
N GLU A 208 -4.13 15.38 8.25
CA GLU A 208 -3.98 16.76 8.71
C GLU A 208 -3.78 17.72 7.53
N GLY A 209 -2.79 17.46 6.68
CA GLY A 209 -2.36 18.39 5.64
C GLY A 209 -3.41 18.59 4.54
N TRP A 210 -3.97 17.51 4.02
CA TRP A 210 -4.98 17.61 2.94
C TRP A 210 -6.35 18.01 3.41
N SER A 211 -6.63 17.94 4.73
CA SER A 211 -7.89 18.44 5.29
C SER A 211 -7.98 19.95 5.31
N ARG A 212 -6.90 20.67 5.03
CA ARG A 212 -6.82 22.14 5.06
C ARG A 212 -7.27 22.74 6.40
N GLY A 213 -6.91 22.06 7.50
CA GLY A 213 -7.24 22.52 8.85
C GLY A 213 -8.58 22.02 9.39
N ALA A 214 -9.34 21.21 8.62
CA ALA A 214 -10.56 20.57 9.10
C ALA A 214 -10.24 19.50 10.16
N LEU A 215 -9.13 18.77 9.99
CA LEU A 215 -8.60 17.81 10.95
C LEU A 215 -7.34 18.36 11.61
N ARG A 216 -7.29 18.28 12.93
CA ARG A 216 -6.12 18.61 13.74
C ARG A 216 -5.39 17.32 14.11
N ARG A 217 -4.18 17.44 14.65
CA ARG A 217 -3.37 16.30 15.11
C ARG A 217 -4.15 15.30 15.97
N ARG A 218 -4.92 15.78 16.96
CA ARG A 218 -5.77 14.93 17.80
C ARG A 218 -6.80 14.12 17.00
N ASP A 219 -7.35 14.72 15.94
CA ASP A 219 -8.38 14.10 15.11
C ASP A 219 -7.74 13.03 14.20
N ALA A 220 -6.53 13.32 13.67
CA ALA A 220 -5.74 12.36 12.91
C ALA A 220 -5.28 11.18 13.77
N LEU A 221 -4.89 11.39 15.03
CA LEU A 221 -4.57 10.32 15.97
C LEU A 221 -5.80 9.49 16.35
N ALA A 222 -6.98 10.10 16.45
CA ALA A 222 -8.23 9.36 16.65
C ALA A 222 -8.53 8.46 15.44
N LEU A 223 -8.34 8.97 14.21
CA LEU A 223 -8.47 8.17 12.97
C LEU A 223 -7.47 7.03 12.92
N LEU A 224 -6.22 7.26 13.34
CA LEU A 224 -5.21 6.20 13.47
C LEU A 224 -5.66 5.14 14.47
N ALA A 225 -6.18 5.56 15.63
CA ALA A 225 -6.63 4.64 16.66
C ALA A 225 -7.82 3.79 16.20
N ASP A 226 -8.82 4.41 15.60
CA ASP A 226 -10.03 3.73 15.14
C ASP A 226 -9.72 2.82 13.93
N GLY A 227 -8.93 3.31 12.97
CA GLY A 227 -8.47 2.52 11.84
C GLY A 227 -7.65 1.31 12.27
N SER A 228 -6.76 1.46 13.26
CA SER A 228 -5.97 0.35 13.83
C SER A 228 -6.85 -0.71 14.50
N ARG A 229 -7.88 -0.29 15.25
CA ARG A 229 -8.85 -1.22 15.85
C ARG A 229 -9.62 -1.97 14.80
N LEU A 230 -10.20 -1.25 13.83
CA LEU A 230 -10.96 -1.84 12.73
C LEU A 230 -10.10 -2.81 11.89
N ALA A 231 -8.85 -2.45 11.58
CA ALA A 231 -7.93 -3.32 10.85
C ALA A 231 -7.66 -4.60 11.63
N ARG A 232 -7.38 -4.50 12.93
CA ARG A 232 -7.14 -5.67 13.80
C ARG A 232 -8.40 -6.54 13.91
N ASP A 233 -9.57 -5.94 14.09
CA ASP A 233 -10.82 -6.68 14.26
C ASP A 233 -11.21 -7.41 12.96
N ARG A 234 -10.92 -6.81 11.78
CA ARG A 234 -11.22 -7.40 10.47
C ARG A 234 -10.19 -8.43 10.02
N TYR A 235 -8.90 -8.16 10.18
CA TYR A 235 -7.82 -8.97 9.61
C TYR A 235 -7.05 -9.79 10.64
N GLY A 236 -7.29 -9.57 11.93
CA GLY A 236 -6.64 -10.32 13.02
C GLY A 236 -5.12 -10.20 12.99
N ALA A 237 -4.43 -11.35 13.01
CA ALA A 237 -2.97 -11.41 12.96
C ALA A 237 -2.36 -10.94 11.63
N ARG A 238 -3.16 -10.80 10.57
CA ARG A 238 -2.75 -10.29 9.26
C ARG A 238 -2.79 -8.77 9.17
N ALA A 239 -3.33 -8.10 10.19
CA ALA A 239 -3.39 -6.64 10.21
C ALA A 239 -2.00 -6.02 10.32
N SER A 240 -1.73 -5.05 9.47
CA SER A 240 -0.56 -4.18 9.48
C SER A 240 -1.02 -2.73 9.24
N VAL A 241 -0.23 -1.77 9.69
CA VAL A 241 -0.54 -0.34 9.52
C VAL A 241 0.67 0.38 8.97
N SER A 242 0.46 1.18 7.94
CA SER A 242 1.45 2.14 7.45
C SER A 242 1.25 3.49 8.12
N LEU A 243 2.34 4.00 8.67
CA LEU A 243 2.45 5.32 9.28
C LEU A 243 3.24 6.25 8.36
N GLY A 244 2.96 7.50 8.39
CA GLY A 244 3.70 8.46 7.58
C GLY A 244 2.88 9.72 7.26
N ALA A 245 3.35 10.52 6.33
CA ALA A 245 4.55 10.36 5.50
C ALA A 245 5.79 10.97 6.17
N VAL A 246 6.92 10.28 6.05
CA VAL A 246 8.24 10.81 6.44
C VAL A 246 8.85 11.57 5.26
N GLY A 247 8.69 11.03 4.04
CA GLY A 247 9.11 11.61 2.78
C GLY A 247 7.95 11.91 1.83
N VAL A 248 8.23 12.61 0.76
CA VAL A 248 7.27 12.95 -0.29
C VAL A 248 7.15 11.77 -1.25
N GLY A 249 5.92 11.33 -1.53
CA GLY A 249 5.66 10.16 -2.36
C GLY A 249 5.35 10.49 -3.83
N ALA A 250 4.50 9.67 -4.44
CA ALA A 250 4.24 9.69 -5.88
C ALA A 250 3.50 10.94 -6.39
N LEU A 251 2.75 11.64 -5.54
CA LEU A 251 2.03 12.86 -5.90
C LEU A 251 2.93 14.10 -5.85
N GLY A 252 4.07 14.04 -5.15
CA GLY A 252 5.05 15.11 -5.06
C GLY A 252 4.65 16.26 -4.13
N ASN A 253 3.52 16.17 -3.44
CA ASN A 253 2.99 17.20 -2.55
C ASN A 253 2.39 16.63 -1.26
N GLU A 254 2.75 15.42 -0.91
CA GLU A 254 2.27 14.77 0.31
C GLU A 254 2.77 15.51 1.54
N PRO A 255 1.86 15.89 2.45
CA PRO A 255 2.24 16.45 3.73
C PRO A 255 3.04 15.42 4.55
N VAL A 256 4.20 15.85 5.05
CA VAL A 256 5.09 15.02 5.87
C VAL A 256 4.99 15.39 7.34
N TYR A 257 5.52 14.53 8.21
CA TYR A 257 5.66 14.84 9.64
C TYR A 257 6.48 16.11 9.88
N ARG A 258 6.08 16.88 10.88
CA ARG A 258 6.81 18.08 11.33
C ARG A 258 8.07 17.73 12.11
N GLY A 259 8.15 16.50 12.63
CA GLY A 259 9.34 16.03 13.34
C GLY A 259 9.20 14.59 13.84
N PRO A 260 10.29 13.98 14.31
CA PRO A 260 10.33 12.57 14.70
C PRO A 260 9.43 12.23 15.89
N HIS A 261 9.03 13.22 16.71
CA HIS A 261 8.14 13.02 17.84
C HIS A 261 6.74 12.59 17.39
N GLU A 262 6.25 13.04 16.23
CA GLU A 262 4.96 12.64 15.69
C GLU A 262 4.95 11.16 15.32
N LEU A 263 6.01 10.68 14.69
CA LEU A 263 6.19 9.27 14.38
C LEU A 263 6.28 8.43 15.66
N ALA A 264 7.06 8.87 16.65
CA ALA A 264 7.20 8.15 17.91
C ALA A 264 5.86 8.00 18.67
N GLU A 265 5.05 9.05 18.67
CA GLU A 265 3.70 9.04 19.24
C GLU A 265 2.80 8.01 18.54
N GLU A 266 2.82 7.96 17.22
CA GLU A 266 2.00 7.03 16.44
C GLU A 266 2.44 5.59 16.56
N VAL A 267 3.74 5.33 16.56
CA VAL A 267 4.28 3.99 16.83
C VAL A 267 3.83 3.51 18.22
N ALA A 268 3.95 4.35 19.25
CA ALA A 268 3.51 4.01 20.59
C ALA A 268 1.99 3.75 20.65
N LEU A 269 1.18 4.57 19.99
CA LEU A 269 -0.27 4.39 19.92
C LEU A 269 -0.64 3.09 19.22
N ALA A 270 -0.09 2.81 18.04
CA ALA A 270 -0.37 1.59 17.28
C ALA A 270 0.01 0.34 18.08
N HIS A 271 1.15 0.36 18.77
CA HIS A 271 1.57 -0.73 19.66
C HIS A 271 0.60 -0.95 20.84
N THR A 272 0.15 0.13 21.48
CA THR A 272 -0.83 0.06 22.57
C THR A 272 -2.14 -0.57 22.10
N LEU A 273 -2.49 -0.38 20.82
CA LEU A 273 -3.67 -0.97 20.19
C LEU A 273 -3.45 -2.40 19.71
N GLY A 274 -2.27 -2.98 19.91
CA GLY A 274 -1.96 -4.37 19.58
C GLY A 274 -1.54 -4.61 18.13
N ILE A 275 -1.25 -3.55 17.36
CA ILE A 275 -0.64 -3.68 16.02
C ILE A 275 0.82 -4.13 16.20
N ARG A 276 1.19 -5.23 15.57
CA ARG A 276 2.53 -5.84 15.69
C ARG A 276 3.37 -5.72 14.44
N ASP A 277 2.79 -5.28 13.35
CA ASP A 277 3.44 -5.07 12.06
C ASP A 277 3.15 -3.63 11.61
N LEU A 278 4.20 -2.81 11.59
CA LEU A 278 4.15 -1.41 11.21
C LEU A 278 5.06 -1.17 10.02
N SER A 279 4.63 -0.33 9.10
CA SER A 279 5.48 0.18 8.04
C SER A 279 5.52 1.70 8.03
N LEU A 280 6.66 2.24 7.59
CA LEU A 280 6.91 3.67 7.48
C LEU A 280 7.00 4.06 6.00
N PHE A 281 6.34 5.11 5.62
CA PHE A 281 6.42 5.68 4.29
C PHE A 281 7.07 7.06 4.37
N ASP A 282 8.18 7.28 3.78
CA ASP A 282 9.05 6.66 2.82
C ASP A 282 10.53 6.79 3.30
N LEU A 283 11.42 5.89 2.81
CA LEU A 283 12.87 5.88 3.15
C LEU A 283 13.59 7.03 2.47
#